data_c2ea044c9fd5e98ae46173977328d528
#
_entry.id   c2ea044c9fd5e98ae46173977328d528
#
_cell.length_a   1.000
_cell.length_b   1.000
_cell.length_c   1.000
_cell.angle_alpha   90.00
_cell.angle_beta   90.00
_cell.angle_gamma   90.00
#
_symmetry.space_group_name_H-M   'P 1'
#
loop_
_entity.id
_entity.type
_entity.pdbx_description
1 polymer ?
#
loop_
_entity_poly.entity_id
_entity_poly.type
_entity_poly.pdbx_seq_one_letter_code
_entity_poly.pdbx_strand_id
1 'polypeptide(L)'
;MNTSRTDCHSKDNFLCYMDQGSFLGLRALGRGPVVPFTWLLAQQPDEAAVIQFNARLAQGIFARLLQRSPLPWGRHRWVRNMTLPPIMWLSHQHHGKHFHHLRMQMLDLDVDPETGPGWRLVVQPLEGGGCALSLLVSHTVADGQAIVQTIADAVAGRHLDFGYQPASWRWSPLRLLRDGTESLRELPGVGRALMALMQRQRSATPTSVHTSTGRQRGEHGASGQAVDVPFVPLVITADIFEARALELGVGVNTLSAALAVRLAHRMARVDASGRVKLVLPVSDRQPGDDRGNALRAVTLLVEPETCLANPRLLQRQVRSRLTELRRHGDELSPLLPLLPYVPLWLARHLERMALGSGLPVGFSLLGALPSELESPFGEASFLHISFLERYTTAELDRLGGLLFVLCFRIGGRFFFTVSGYAPGRITVRSELTPLVQDALVDLGLRATLS
;
A
#
# COMPACT_ATOMS: atom_id res chain seq x y z
N MET A 1 -22.25 -15.89 12.81
CA MET A 1 -21.39 -17.06 13.08
C MET A 1 -19.99 -16.76 12.53
N ASN A 2 -19.03 -16.78 13.40
CA ASN A 2 -17.67 -16.24 13.28
C ASN A 2 -16.78 -17.10 12.35
N THR A 3 -16.65 -16.77 11.07
CA THR A 3 -15.79 -17.49 10.10
C THR A 3 -14.41 -16.84 9.90
N SER A 4 -14.08 -15.77 10.67
CA SER A 4 -12.81 -15.05 10.52
C SER A 4 -11.71 -15.44 11.52
N ARG A 5 -11.93 -16.43 12.37
CA ARG A 5 -10.98 -16.79 13.46
C ARG A 5 -9.98 -17.90 13.13
N THR A 6 -10.02 -18.50 11.94
CA THR A 6 -9.24 -19.71 11.62
C THR A 6 -7.93 -19.47 10.87
N ASP A 7 -7.62 -18.25 10.42
CA ASP A 7 -6.47 -18.03 9.52
C ASP A 7 -5.20 -17.48 10.19
N CYS A 8 -5.21 -17.19 11.49
CA CYS A 8 -4.19 -16.32 12.10
C CYS A 8 -3.06 -16.97 12.90
N HIS A 9 -2.99 -18.25 13.13
CA HIS A 9 -1.82 -18.89 13.78
C HIS A 9 -1.66 -20.34 13.32
N SER A 10 -1.26 -20.51 12.06
CA SER A 10 -0.73 -21.80 11.62
C SER A 10 0.66 -21.99 12.22
N LYS A 11 0.88 -23.06 12.99
CA LYS A 11 2.21 -23.47 13.48
C LYS A 11 3.28 -23.61 12.40
N ASP A 12 2.87 -23.58 11.12
CA ASP A 12 3.70 -23.74 9.94
C ASP A 12 3.95 -22.43 9.18
N ASN A 13 3.51 -21.28 9.70
CA ASN A 13 3.71 -19.93 9.14
C ASN A 13 3.24 -19.80 7.66
N PHE A 14 2.13 -20.47 7.30
CA PHE A 14 1.54 -20.29 5.96
C PHE A 14 1.08 -18.85 5.73
N LEU A 15 1.29 -18.33 4.52
CA LEU A 15 0.79 -17.01 4.15
C LEU A 15 -0.72 -16.94 4.35
N CYS A 16 -1.23 -15.84 4.87
CA CYS A 16 -2.66 -15.56 4.74
C CYS A 16 -3.01 -15.35 3.25
N TYR A 17 -4.28 -15.46 2.88
CA TYR A 17 -4.67 -15.33 1.48
C TYR A 17 -4.36 -13.95 0.89
N MET A 18 -4.42 -12.89 1.70
CA MET A 18 -4.06 -11.55 1.24
C MET A 18 -2.57 -11.44 0.90
N ASP A 19 -1.69 -12.03 1.73
CA ASP A 19 -0.25 -12.09 1.45
C ASP A 19 0.03 -12.95 0.21
N GLN A 20 -0.68 -14.08 0.07
CA GLN A 20 -0.60 -14.94 -1.12
C GLN A 20 -1.01 -14.16 -2.38
N GLY A 21 -2.11 -13.40 -2.31
CA GLY A 21 -2.58 -12.55 -3.41
C GLY A 21 -1.62 -11.43 -3.76
N SER A 22 -1.08 -10.75 -2.75
CA SER A 22 -0.05 -9.70 -2.95
C SER A 22 1.18 -10.26 -3.65
N PHE A 23 1.67 -11.43 -3.23
CA PHE A 23 2.80 -12.10 -3.88
C PHE A 23 2.47 -12.57 -5.31
N LEU A 24 1.27 -13.09 -5.51
CA LEU A 24 0.81 -13.49 -6.84
C LEU A 24 0.77 -12.28 -7.80
N GLY A 25 0.25 -11.15 -7.36
CA GLY A 25 0.24 -9.90 -8.13
C GLY A 25 1.65 -9.41 -8.45
N LEU A 26 2.55 -9.40 -7.45
CA LEU A 26 3.97 -9.07 -7.65
C LEU A 26 4.61 -9.92 -8.76
N ARG A 27 4.39 -11.24 -8.73
CA ARG A 27 4.97 -12.16 -9.73
C ARG A 27 4.25 -12.09 -11.09
N ALA A 28 2.97 -11.79 -11.10
CA ALA A 28 2.18 -11.65 -12.32
C ALA A 28 2.54 -10.39 -13.12
N LEU A 29 2.74 -9.28 -12.42
CA LEU A 29 3.09 -7.99 -13.04
C LEU A 29 4.61 -7.80 -13.22
N GLY A 30 5.43 -8.59 -12.51
CA GLY A 30 6.90 -8.40 -12.46
C GLY A 30 7.33 -7.19 -11.64
N ARG A 31 6.40 -6.57 -10.91
CA ARG A 31 6.60 -5.41 -10.05
C ARG A 31 5.56 -5.41 -8.94
N GLY A 32 5.89 -4.76 -7.84
CA GLY A 32 4.96 -4.57 -6.74
C GLY A 32 5.28 -3.31 -5.96
N PRO A 33 4.34 -2.77 -5.21
CA PRO A 33 4.54 -1.56 -4.46
C PRO A 33 5.56 -1.76 -3.34
N VAL A 34 6.46 -0.80 -3.23
CA VAL A 34 7.36 -0.59 -2.10
C VAL A 34 6.88 0.63 -1.34
N VAL A 35 6.90 0.57 -0.03
CA VAL A 35 6.47 1.67 0.85
C VAL A 35 7.69 2.31 1.48
N PRO A 36 8.16 3.47 1.00
CA PRO A 36 9.20 4.23 1.66
C PRO A 36 8.65 5.05 2.82
N PHE A 37 9.30 4.92 3.98
CA PHE A 37 9.22 5.83 5.11
C PHE A 37 10.51 6.63 5.12
N THR A 38 10.44 7.91 4.84
CA THR A 38 11.62 8.78 4.73
C THR A 38 11.57 9.88 5.77
N TRP A 39 12.59 9.94 6.62
CA TRP A 39 12.82 11.01 7.57
C TRP A 39 13.88 11.96 7.02
N LEU A 40 13.62 13.24 7.06
CA LEU A 40 14.63 14.28 6.86
C LEU A 40 15.13 14.71 8.24
N LEU A 41 16.34 14.34 8.56
CA LEU A 41 17.00 14.60 9.83
C LEU A 41 17.89 15.84 9.70
N ALA A 42 17.85 16.74 10.69
CA ALA A 42 18.65 17.95 10.71
C ALA A 42 20.15 17.65 10.82
N GLN A 43 20.51 16.53 11.44
CA GLN A 43 21.88 16.04 11.57
C GLN A 43 21.94 14.58 11.13
N GLN A 44 23.09 14.17 10.60
CA GLN A 44 23.34 12.78 10.30
C GLN A 44 23.49 12.00 11.62
N PRO A 45 22.68 10.93 11.83
CA PRO A 45 22.80 10.12 13.03
C PRO A 45 24.14 9.38 13.08
N ASP A 46 24.57 9.03 14.28
CA ASP A 46 25.74 8.16 14.46
C ASP A 46 25.56 6.82 13.74
N GLU A 47 26.61 6.38 13.06
CA GLU A 47 26.58 5.14 12.27
C GLU A 47 26.22 3.93 13.14
N ALA A 48 26.73 3.86 14.38
CA ALA A 48 26.41 2.76 15.30
C ALA A 48 24.94 2.74 15.67
N ALA A 49 24.31 3.92 15.84
CA ALA A 49 22.87 4.03 16.09
C ALA A 49 22.03 3.53 14.90
N VAL A 50 22.45 3.86 13.67
CA VAL A 50 21.78 3.37 12.43
C VAL A 50 21.93 1.86 12.29
N ILE A 51 23.11 1.31 12.56
CA ILE A 51 23.37 -0.14 12.54
C ILE A 51 22.49 -0.84 13.59
N GLN A 52 22.41 -0.29 14.80
CA GLN A 52 21.56 -0.84 15.86
C GLN A 52 20.07 -0.80 15.47
N PHE A 53 19.61 0.30 14.89
CA PHE A 53 18.23 0.43 14.41
C PHE A 53 17.93 -0.60 13.31
N ASN A 54 18.83 -0.77 12.34
CA ASN A 54 18.73 -1.79 11.29
C ASN A 54 18.62 -3.21 11.89
N ALA A 55 19.43 -3.51 12.91
CA ALA A 55 19.38 -4.80 13.61
C ALA A 55 18.06 -5.02 14.37
N ARG A 56 17.49 -3.96 14.96
CA ARG A 56 16.18 -4.02 15.62
C ARG A 56 15.03 -4.17 14.63
N LEU A 57 15.08 -3.48 13.49
CA LEU A 57 14.11 -3.65 12.39
C LEU A 57 14.10 -5.08 11.85
N ALA A 58 15.24 -5.77 11.83
CA ALA A 58 15.35 -7.16 11.38
C ALA A 58 14.72 -8.18 12.34
N GLN A 59 13.95 -7.72 13.31
CA GLN A 59 13.17 -8.56 14.23
C GLN A 59 11.67 -8.47 13.89
N GLY A 60 10.87 -9.24 14.56
CA GLY A 60 9.42 -9.21 14.35
C GLY A 60 9.04 -9.61 12.92
N ILE A 61 8.12 -8.84 12.32
CA ILE A 61 7.56 -9.16 11.00
C ILE A 61 8.58 -8.99 9.85
N PHE A 62 9.63 -8.21 10.06
CA PHE A 62 10.70 -8.04 9.07
C PHE A 62 11.77 -9.14 9.11
N ALA A 63 11.72 -10.02 10.11
CA ALA A 63 12.63 -11.15 10.24
C ALA A 63 12.32 -12.30 9.28
N ARG A 64 11.60 -12.05 8.19
CA ARG A 64 11.06 -13.11 7.33
C ARG A 64 11.31 -12.91 5.84
N LEU A 65 11.34 -14.02 5.12
CA LEU A 65 11.27 -14.12 3.68
C LEU A 65 10.17 -15.09 3.28
N LEU A 66 9.71 -14.97 2.06
CA LEU A 66 8.73 -15.88 1.50
C LEU A 66 9.42 -17.11 0.93
N GLN A 67 8.94 -18.29 1.27
CA GLN A 67 9.35 -19.54 0.65
C GLN A 67 8.15 -20.19 -0.05
N ARG A 68 8.31 -20.47 -1.36
CA ARG A 68 7.24 -21.09 -2.14
C ARG A 68 6.98 -22.52 -1.68
N SER A 69 5.70 -22.93 -1.73
CA SER A 69 5.33 -24.33 -1.66
C SER A 69 5.94 -25.11 -2.82
N PRO A 70 6.33 -26.37 -2.61
CA PRO A 70 6.66 -27.29 -3.70
C PRO A 70 5.44 -27.59 -4.59
N LEU A 71 4.24 -27.57 -4.03
CA LEU A 71 3.02 -27.80 -4.77
C LEU A 71 2.61 -26.55 -5.56
N PRO A 72 2.26 -26.65 -6.84
CA PRO A 72 1.91 -25.49 -7.68
C PRO A 72 0.64 -24.76 -7.19
N TRP A 73 -0.21 -25.45 -6.43
CA TRP A 73 -1.45 -24.94 -5.82
C TRP A 73 -1.36 -24.78 -4.30
N GLY A 74 -0.16 -25.01 -3.72
CA GLY A 74 0.05 -24.93 -2.28
C GLY A 74 0.22 -23.50 -1.81
N ARG A 75 -0.28 -23.19 -0.60
CA ARG A 75 0.02 -21.92 0.08
C ARG A 75 1.51 -21.84 0.34
N HIS A 76 2.07 -20.65 0.11
CA HIS A 76 3.44 -20.33 0.46
C HIS A 76 3.56 -20.08 1.96
N ARG A 77 4.77 -19.90 2.46
CA ARG A 77 4.99 -19.67 3.90
C ARG A 77 6.07 -18.62 4.14
N TRP A 78 5.99 -18.02 5.30
CA TRP A 78 7.04 -17.18 5.83
C TRP A 78 8.12 -18.05 6.48
N VAL A 79 9.37 -17.78 6.18
CA VAL A 79 10.54 -18.42 6.78
C VAL A 79 11.46 -17.36 7.36
N ARG A 80 12.26 -17.73 8.36
CA ARG A 80 13.21 -16.81 8.98
C ARG A 80 14.25 -16.33 7.97
N ASN A 81 14.40 -15.02 7.87
CA ASN A 81 15.53 -14.42 7.17
C ASN A 81 16.77 -14.50 8.07
N MET A 82 17.79 -15.22 7.61
CA MET A 82 19.04 -15.40 8.36
C MET A 82 20.06 -14.29 8.07
N THR A 83 19.77 -13.43 7.09
CA THR A 83 20.69 -12.38 6.65
C THR A 83 20.12 -11.02 7.00
N LEU A 84 20.90 -10.22 7.74
CA LEU A 84 20.57 -8.83 7.99
C LEU A 84 20.69 -8.04 6.68
N PRO A 85 19.63 -7.31 6.23
CA PRO A 85 19.74 -6.47 5.06
C PRO A 85 20.84 -5.42 5.22
N PRO A 86 21.73 -5.25 4.22
CA PRO A 86 22.76 -4.23 4.30
C PRO A 86 22.15 -2.84 4.24
N ILE A 87 22.71 -1.92 5.03
CA ILE A 87 22.37 -0.50 4.97
C ILE A 87 23.00 0.07 3.70
N MET A 88 22.22 0.80 2.92
CA MET A 88 22.69 1.50 1.73
C MET A 88 23.12 2.90 2.11
N TRP A 89 24.44 3.14 2.13
CA TRP A 89 25.02 4.46 2.34
C TRP A 89 25.27 5.10 0.98
N LEU A 90 24.54 6.18 0.67
CA LEU A 90 24.71 6.91 -0.57
C LEU A 90 25.75 8.02 -0.38
N SER A 91 26.68 8.11 -1.33
CA SER A 91 27.87 8.97 -1.20
C SER A 91 27.67 10.41 -1.69
N HIS A 92 26.56 10.74 -2.33
CA HIS A 92 26.38 12.03 -2.97
C HIS A 92 25.41 12.90 -2.19
N GLN A 93 25.88 14.13 -1.90
CA GLN A 93 25.08 15.24 -1.41
C GLN A 93 24.38 15.89 -2.61
N HIS A 94 23.08 16.10 -2.50
CA HIS A 94 22.34 16.82 -3.53
C HIS A 94 21.55 17.97 -2.91
N HIS A 95 21.48 19.11 -3.61
CA HIS A 95 20.72 20.28 -3.18
C HIS A 95 19.22 20.00 -2.97
N GLY A 96 18.59 20.63 -2.01
CA GLY A 96 17.24 20.40 -1.47
C GLY A 96 16.04 20.31 -2.42
N LYS A 97 16.22 20.35 -3.73
CA LYS A 97 15.19 20.02 -4.75
C LYS A 97 15.15 18.52 -5.10
N HIS A 98 15.83 17.65 -4.38
CA HIS A 98 16.34 16.35 -4.79
C HIS A 98 15.60 15.13 -4.24
N PHE A 99 14.43 15.31 -3.61
CA PHE A 99 13.60 14.20 -3.17
C PHE A 99 13.21 13.32 -4.38
N HIS A 100 13.05 13.91 -5.56
CA HIS A 100 12.83 13.17 -6.80
C HIS A 100 14.03 12.27 -7.15
N HIS A 101 15.27 12.79 -7.06
CA HIS A 101 16.47 11.99 -7.36
C HIS A 101 16.64 10.83 -6.37
N LEU A 102 16.43 11.07 -5.08
CA LEU A 102 16.42 10.01 -4.07
C LEU A 102 15.36 8.94 -4.41
N ARG A 103 14.16 9.34 -4.81
CA ARG A 103 13.10 8.40 -5.21
C ARG A 103 13.49 7.58 -6.43
N MET A 104 14.11 8.18 -7.44
CA MET A 104 14.62 7.45 -8.62
C MET A 104 15.67 6.43 -8.22
N GLN A 105 16.62 6.79 -7.35
CA GLN A 105 17.59 5.83 -6.82
C GLN A 105 16.92 4.70 -6.04
N MET A 106 15.90 5.01 -5.23
CA MET A 106 15.15 4.00 -4.49
C MET A 106 14.36 3.06 -5.40
N LEU A 107 13.89 3.53 -6.58
CA LEU A 107 13.24 2.68 -7.58
C LEU A 107 14.18 1.60 -8.13
N ASP A 108 15.47 1.87 -8.19
CA ASP A 108 16.46 0.94 -8.72
C ASP A 108 16.94 -0.09 -7.68
N LEU A 109 16.58 0.09 -6.42
CA LEU A 109 16.93 -0.85 -5.35
C LEU A 109 16.03 -2.08 -5.38
N ASP A 110 16.65 -3.25 -5.34
CA ASP A 110 15.91 -4.49 -5.24
C ASP A 110 15.34 -4.68 -3.83
N VAL A 111 14.03 -4.78 -3.76
CA VAL A 111 13.28 -5.16 -2.56
C VAL A 111 12.32 -6.27 -2.93
N ASP A 112 12.67 -7.50 -2.57
CA ASP A 112 11.92 -8.69 -2.97
C ASP A 112 11.64 -9.61 -1.78
N PRO A 113 10.38 -10.01 -1.54
CA PRO A 113 10.02 -10.82 -0.39
C PRO A 113 10.50 -12.27 -0.46
N GLU A 114 10.86 -12.79 -1.64
CA GLU A 114 11.27 -14.17 -1.84
C GLU A 114 12.80 -14.31 -1.94
N THR A 115 13.43 -13.53 -2.79
CA THR A 115 14.89 -13.59 -3.01
C THR A 115 15.64 -12.72 -2.03
N GLY A 116 14.96 -11.78 -1.39
CA GLY A 116 15.49 -10.86 -0.40
C GLY A 116 16.36 -9.73 -0.98
N PRO A 117 16.58 -8.72 -0.17
CA PRO A 117 15.92 -8.45 1.08
C PRO A 117 14.48 -7.95 0.87
N GLY A 118 13.56 -8.30 1.79
CA GLY A 118 12.17 -7.84 1.76
C GLY A 118 11.99 -6.37 2.16
N TRP A 119 13.06 -5.74 2.68
CA TRP A 119 13.13 -4.33 3.07
C TRP A 119 14.58 -3.85 3.08
N ARG A 120 14.80 -2.54 3.01
CA ARG A 120 16.14 -1.91 3.06
C ARG A 120 16.11 -0.60 3.80
N LEU A 121 17.23 -0.28 4.46
CA LEU A 121 17.50 1.04 5.04
C LEU A 121 18.50 1.78 4.15
N VAL A 122 18.17 3.02 3.78
CA VAL A 122 18.97 3.88 2.91
C VAL A 122 19.28 5.17 3.66
N VAL A 123 20.54 5.56 3.70
CA VAL A 123 21.02 6.80 4.31
C VAL A 123 21.64 7.65 3.21
N GLN A 124 21.11 8.84 3.02
CA GLN A 124 21.63 9.81 2.06
C GLN A 124 21.98 11.11 2.78
N PRO A 125 23.27 11.47 2.85
CA PRO A 125 23.67 12.78 3.34
C PRO A 125 23.06 13.91 2.50
N LEU A 126 22.63 14.98 3.16
CA LEU A 126 22.10 16.19 2.53
C LEU A 126 23.10 17.33 2.64
N GLU A 127 23.08 18.24 1.68
CA GLU A 127 23.83 19.47 1.79
C GLU A 127 23.36 20.28 3.01
N GLY A 128 24.32 20.81 3.79
CA GLY A 128 24.04 21.51 5.03
C GLY A 128 24.13 20.65 6.29
N GLY A 129 24.53 19.36 6.19
CA GLY A 129 24.87 18.53 7.35
C GLY A 129 23.78 17.58 7.83
N GLY A 130 22.58 17.64 7.27
CA GLY A 130 21.49 16.69 7.56
C GLY A 130 21.57 15.41 6.74
N CYS A 131 20.59 14.53 6.92
CA CYS A 131 20.44 13.35 6.06
C CYS A 131 18.97 12.97 5.81
N ALA A 132 18.73 12.30 4.70
CA ALA A 132 17.50 11.56 4.46
C ALA A 132 17.72 10.10 4.84
N LEU A 133 16.95 9.62 5.81
CA LEU A 133 16.90 8.21 6.18
C LEU A 133 15.61 7.61 5.62
N SER A 134 15.74 6.60 4.77
CA SER A 134 14.58 5.96 4.12
C SER A 134 14.54 4.47 4.42
N LEU A 135 13.42 4.01 4.97
CA LEU A 135 13.10 2.60 5.11
C LEU A 135 12.18 2.17 3.97
N LEU A 136 12.68 1.31 3.10
CA LEU A 136 11.95 0.75 1.95
C LEU A 136 11.42 -0.63 2.33
N VAL A 137 10.13 -0.85 2.23
CA VAL A 137 9.51 -2.14 2.58
C VAL A 137 8.65 -2.62 1.42
N SER A 138 8.85 -3.88 0.98
CA SER A 138 7.92 -4.52 0.06
C SER A 138 6.54 -4.62 0.70
N HIS A 139 5.50 -4.11 0.03
CA HIS A 139 4.14 -4.20 0.55
C HIS A 139 3.64 -5.65 0.68
N THR A 140 4.27 -6.60 0.00
CA THR A 140 4.00 -8.02 0.21
C THR A 140 4.46 -8.49 1.58
N VAL A 141 5.54 -7.92 2.13
CA VAL A 141 6.05 -8.25 3.48
C VAL A 141 5.17 -7.65 4.57
N ALA A 142 4.76 -6.38 4.41
CA ALA A 142 4.03 -5.68 5.46
C ALA A 142 3.15 -4.57 4.87
N ASP A 143 1.94 -4.42 5.41
CA ASP A 143 1.09 -3.25 5.18
C ASP A 143 1.55 -2.04 6.02
N GLY A 144 0.94 -0.88 5.76
CA GLY A 144 1.33 0.36 6.43
C GLY A 144 1.28 0.28 7.96
N GLN A 145 0.27 -0.39 8.55
CA GLN A 145 0.16 -0.53 10.00
C GLN A 145 1.21 -1.49 10.58
N ALA A 146 1.53 -2.56 9.85
CA ALA A 146 2.61 -3.47 10.26
C ALA A 146 3.97 -2.77 10.22
N ILE A 147 4.22 -1.94 9.20
CA ILE A 147 5.45 -1.15 9.08
C ILE A 147 5.53 -0.16 10.26
N VAL A 148 4.46 0.60 10.51
CA VAL A 148 4.37 1.56 11.62
C VAL A 148 4.69 0.88 12.96
N GLN A 149 4.05 -0.26 13.24
CA GLN A 149 4.29 -1.00 14.47
C GLN A 149 5.74 -1.49 14.58
N THR A 150 6.31 -2.01 13.49
CA THR A 150 7.70 -2.51 13.47
C THR A 150 8.70 -1.38 13.73
N ILE A 151 8.48 -0.19 13.15
CA ILE A 151 9.32 0.98 13.40
C ILE A 151 9.21 1.41 14.87
N ALA A 152 7.98 1.52 15.40
CA ALA A 152 7.76 1.91 16.80
C ALA A 152 8.42 0.93 17.79
N ASP A 153 8.32 -0.37 17.52
CA ASP A 153 8.96 -1.40 18.32
C ASP A 153 10.49 -1.32 18.25
N ALA A 154 11.05 -1.10 17.04
CA ALA A 154 12.49 -0.97 16.84
C ALA A 154 13.07 0.26 17.58
N VAL A 155 12.37 1.41 17.53
CA VAL A 155 12.76 2.63 18.26
C VAL A 155 12.71 2.39 19.77
N ALA A 156 11.62 1.82 20.24
CA ALA A 156 11.43 1.53 21.68
C ALA A 156 12.27 0.34 22.20
N GLY A 157 13.03 -0.34 21.33
CA GLY A 157 13.80 -1.53 21.70
C GLY A 157 12.93 -2.74 22.07
N ARG A 158 11.66 -2.75 21.67
CA ARG A 158 10.76 -3.89 21.79
C ARG A 158 10.92 -4.81 20.59
N HIS A 159 10.72 -6.09 20.77
CA HIS A 159 10.68 -7.05 19.66
C HIS A 159 9.65 -8.13 19.94
N LEU A 160 9.01 -8.58 18.85
CA LEU A 160 8.09 -9.70 18.87
C LEU A 160 8.74 -10.87 18.12
N ASP A 161 8.75 -12.04 18.71
CA ASP A 161 9.16 -13.26 18.02
C ASP A 161 7.90 -14.00 17.53
N PHE A 162 7.73 -14.05 16.22
CA PHE A 162 6.63 -14.79 15.59
C PHE A 162 6.96 -16.27 15.34
N GLY A 163 8.13 -16.74 15.79
CA GLY A 163 8.52 -18.15 15.68
C GLY A 163 8.76 -18.62 14.24
N TYR A 164 9.20 -17.73 13.33
CA TYR A 164 9.52 -18.13 11.97
C TYR A 164 10.60 -19.20 11.95
N GLN A 165 10.30 -20.31 11.27
CA GLN A 165 11.24 -21.40 11.11
C GLN A 165 12.30 -21.10 10.04
N PRO A 166 13.52 -21.59 10.17
CA PRO A 166 14.52 -21.50 9.12
C PRO A 166 14.00 -22.07 7.78
N ALA A 167 14.49 -21.51 6.69
CA ALA A 167 14.21 -22.07 5.37
C ALA A 167 14.66 -23.53 5.31
N SER A 168 13.82 -24.42 4.86
CA SER A 168 14.14 -25.83 4.67
C SER A 168 14.17 -26.18 3.19
N TRP A 169 14.80 -27.31 2.85
CA TRP A 169 14.78 -27.80 1.47
C TRP A 169 13.34 -27.95 0.97
N ARG A 170 13.03 -27.24 -0.12
CA ARG A 170 11.66 -27.10 -0.65
C ARG A 170 11.00 -28.45 -0.93
N TRP A 171 11.78 -29.42 -1.44
CA TRP A 171 11.29 -30.74 -1.85
C TRP A 171 11.42 -31.82 -0.77
N SER A 172 11.59 -31.45 0.50
CA SER A 172 11.66 -32.44 1.57
C SER A 172 10.32 -33.20 1.66
N PRO A 173 10.32 -34.54 1.89
CA PRO A 173 9.10 -35.33 2.01
C PRO A 173 8.15 -34.82 3.06
N LEU A 174 8.70 -34.33 4.19
CA LEU A 174 7.90 -33.76 5.28
C LEU A 174 7.16 -32.49 4.85
N ARG A 175 7.80 -31.66 4.02
CA ARG A 175 7.13 -30.45 3.48
C ARG A 175 6.05 -30.79 2.47
N LEU A 176 6.31 -31.74 1.58
CA LEU A 176 5.31 -32.23 0.63
C LEU A 176 4.08 -32.75 1.37
N LEU A 177 4.31 -33.53 2.43
CA LEU A 177 3.21 -34.05 3.26
C LEU A 177 2.44 -32.91 3.96
N ARG A 178 3.12 -31.97 4.57
CA ARG A 178 2.49 -30.83 5.27
C ARG A 178 1.70 -29.95 4.30
N ASP A 179 2.29 -29.58 3.18
CA ASP A 179 1.63 -28.75 2.17
C ASP A 179 0.45 -29.49 1.53
N GLY A 180 0.58 -30.80 1.32
CA GLY A 180 -0.51 -31.66 0.83
C GLY A 180 -1.68 -31.75 1.83
N THR A 181 -1.40 -31.96 3.13
CA THR A 181 -2.42 -32.00 4.17
C THR A 181 -3.12 -30.65 4.34
N GLU A 182 -2.39 -29.53 4.23
CA GLU A 182 -2.98 -28.19 4.28
C GLU A 182 -3.88 -27.94 3.08
N SER A 183 -3.41 -28.28 1.87
CA SER A 183 -4.21 -28.16 0.64
C SER A 183 -5.51 -28.97 0.74
N LEU A 184 -5.49 -30.17 1.33
CA LEU A 184 -6.69 -30.96 1.56
C LEU A 184 -7.64 -30.32 2.57
N ARG A 185 -7.13 -29.72 3.63
CA ARG A 185 -7.94 -28.98 4.62
C ARG A 185 -8.64 -27.76 4.03
N GLU A 186 -8.06 -27.16 3.01
CA GLU A 186 -8.60 -25.98 2.33
C GLU A 186 -9.69 -26.30 1.30
N LEU A 187 -9.81 -27.55 0.83
CA LEU A 187 -10.80 -27.95 -0.18
C LEU A 187 -12.24 -27.51 0.12
N PRO A 188 -12.76 -27.60 1.37
CA PRO A 188 -14.11 -27.09 1.67
C PRO A 188 -14.23 -25.57 1.45
N GLY A 189 -13.15 -24.82 1.72
CA GLY A 189 -13.07 -23.38 1.44
C GLY A 189 -13.12 -23.09 -0.06
N VAL A 190 -12.33 -23.82 -0.83
CA VAL A 190 -12.30 -23.75 -2.29
C VAL A 190 -13.68 -24.07 -2.89
N GLY A 191 -14.36 -25.12 -2.41
CA GLY A 191 -15.70 -25.48 -2.85
C GLY A 191 -16.72 -24.35 -2.59
N ARG A 192 -16.69 -23.75 -1.41
CA ARG A 192 -17.53 -22.56 -1.10
C ARG A 192 -17.21 -21.37 -1.98
N ALA A 193 -15.94 -21.11 -2.25
CA ALA A 193 -15.50 -20.02 -3.12
C ALA A 193 -15.97 -20.22 -4.58
N LEU A 194 -15.91 -21.45 -5.10
CA LEU A 194 -16.43 -21.77 -6.42
C LEU A 194 -17.94 -21.57 -6.49
N MET A 195 -18.70 -22.02 -5.47
CA MET A 195 -20.14 -21.77 -5.39
C MET A 195 -20.46 -20.27 -5.36
N ALA A 196 -19.72 -19.49 -4.59
CA ALA A 196 -19.87 -18.02 -4.53
C ALA A 196 -19.60 -17.39 -5.91
N LEU A 197 -18.58 -17.85 -6.63
CA LEU A 197 -18.27 -17.38 -7.97
C LEU A 197 -19.40 -17.69 -8.97
N MET A 198 -19.93 -18.92 -8.94
CA MET A 198 -21.05 -19.32 -9.82
C MET A 198 -22.34 -18.53 -9.52
N GLN A 199 -22.64 -18.28 -8.24
CA GLN A 199 -23.79 -17.45 -7.85
C GLN A 199 -23.66 -16.02 -8.38
N ARG A 200 -22.46 -15.43 -8.29
CA ARG A 200 -22.18 -14.09 -8.85
C ARG A 200 -22.37 -14.03 -10.36
N GLN A 201 -21.89 -15.05 -11.09
CA GLN A 201 -22.09 -15.12 -12.54
C GLN A 201 -23.56 -15.21 -12.93
N ARG A 202 -24.38 -15.91 -12.14
CA ARG A 202 -25.83 -16.02 -12.37
C ARG A 202 -26.59 -14.73 -12.04
N SER A 203 -26.11 -13.97 -11.07
CA SER A 203 -26.71 -12.69 -10.63
C SER A 203 -26.23 -11.47 -11.43
N ALA A 204 -25.16 -11.63 -12.21
CA ALA A 204 -24.66 -10.58 -13.09
C ALA A 204 -25.60 -10.44 -14.27
N THR A 205 -26.49 -9.45 -14.24
CA THR A 205 -27.18 -8.97 -15.44
C THR A 205 -26.11 -8.56 -16.45
N PRO A 206 -26.24 -8.89 -17.73
CA PRO A 206 -25.25 -8.54 -18.74
C PRO A 206 -25.27 -7.01 -18.92
N THR A 207 -24.55 -6.31 -18.06
CA THR A 207 -24.22 -4.92 -18.31
C THR A 207 -23.22 -4.93 -19.47
N SER A 208 -23.64 -4.44 -20.61
CA SER A 208 -22.79 -4.27 -21.78
C SER A 208 -21.57 -3.43 -21.38
N VAL A 209 -20.49 -4.13 -21.06
CA VAL A 209 -19.18 -3.51 -20.97
C VAL A 209 -18.84 -3.11 -22.41
N HIS A 210 -19.05 -1.85 -22.75
CA HIS A 210 -18.43 -1.26 -23.91
C HIS A 210 -16.92 -1.29 -23.69
N THR A 211 -16.31 -2.44 -23.92
CA THR A 211 -14.90 -2.53 -24.21
C THR A 211 -14.70 -1.81 -25.53
N SER A 212 -14.20 -0.60 -25.47
CA SER A 212 -13.52 0.02 -26.61
C SER A 212 -12.31 -0.89 -26.91
N THR A 213 -12.55 -1.88 -27.75
CA THR A 213 -11.54 -2.76 -28.32
C THR A 213 -10.72 -1.97 -29.33
N GLY A 214 -9.89 -1.08 -28.85
CA GLY A 214 -8.67 -0.69 -29.55
C GLY A 214 -7.75 -1.91 -29.53
N ARG A 215 -7.85 -2.72 -30.59
CA ARG A 215 -7.01 -3.90 -30.83
C ARG A 215 -5.59 -3.42 -31.16
N GLN A 216 -4.85 -2.98 -30.11
CA GLN A 216 -3.40 -2.88 -30.21
C GLN A 216 -2.81 -4.18 -29.68
N ARG A 217 -2.40 -4.99 -30.62
CA ARG A 217 -1.50 -6.13 -30.44
C ARG A 217 -0.13 -5.52 -30.08
N GLY A 218 0.03 -5.14 -28.80
CA GLY A 218 1.25 -4.55 -28.27
C GLY A 218 2.11 -5.61 -27.65
N GLU A 219 3.27 -5.71 -28.19
CA GLU A 219 4.43 -6.55 -27.91
C GLU A 219 4.68 -6.85 -26.42
N HIS A 220 5.11 -8.06 -26.18
CA HIS A 220 5.65 -8.53 -24.93
C HIS A 220 6.95 -7.77 -24.62
N GLY A 221 7.01 -7.16 -23.42
CA GLY A 221 8.23 -6.58 -22.90
C GLY A 221 8.44 -5.12 -23.35
N ALA A 222 7.64 -4.20 -22.83
CA ALA A 222 8.04 -2.80 -22.87
C ALA A 222 9.25 -2.60 -21.93
N SER A 223 10.44 -2.72 -22.43
CA SER A 223 11.66 -2.23 -21.78
C SER A 223 11.67 -0.70 -21.83
N GLY A 224 10.64 -0.10 -21.22
CA GLY A 224 10.58 1.35 -21.02
C GLY A 224 11.30 1.71 -19.72
N GLN A 225 11.98 2.84 -19.72
CA GLN A 225 12.54 3.40 -18.49
C GLN A 225 11.44 3.61 -17.46
N ALA A 226 11.71 3.25 -16.20
CA ALA A 226 10.80 3.49 -15.09
C ALA A 226 10.57 5.00 -14.91
N VAL A 227 9.33 5.38 -14.67
CA VAL A 227 8.92 6.77 -14.45
C VAL A 227 8.55 6.95 -12.99
N ASP A 228 9.07 8.01 -12.36
CA ASP A 228 8.59 8.42 -11.03
C ASP A 228 7.24 9.12 -11.19
N VAL A 229 6.22 8.58 -10.54
CA VAL A 229 4.88 9.19 -10.54
C VAL A 229 4.96 10.53 -9.81
N PRO A 230 4.49 11.65 -10.42
CA PRO A 230 4.46 12.94 -9.76
C PRO A 230 3.78 12.88 -8.40
N PHE A 231 4.37 13.51 -7.40
CA PHE A 231 3.78 13.56 -6.07
C PHE A 231 3.99 14.93 -5.41
N VAL A 232 3.07 15.27 -4.52
CA VAL A 232 3.09 16.51 -3.73
C VAL A 232 2.89 16.13 -2.27
N PRO A 233 3.93 16.25 -1.43
CA PRO A 233 3.76 16.17 0.01
C PRO A 233 3.24 17.51 0.54
N LEU A 234 2.34 17.44 1.52
CA LEU A 234 1.82 18.63 2.19
C LEU A 234 1.56 18.36 3.67
N VAL A 235 1.66 19.42 4.45
CA VAL A 235 1.46 19.40 5.90
C VAL A 235 0.43 20.45 6.28
N ILE A 236 -0.51 20.06 7.14
CA ILE A 236 -1.51 20.96 7.74
C ILE A 236 -1.43 20.78 9.25
N THR A 237 -1.39 21.89 10.01
CA THR A 237 -1.46 21.83 11.47
C THR A 237 -2.78 21.22 11.91
N ALA A 238 -2.76 20.41 12.97
CA ALA A 238 -3.94 19.71 13.44
C ALA A 238 -5.07 20.68 13.80
N ASP A 239 -4.75 21.80 14.46
CA ASP A 239 -5.75 22.81 14.86
C ASP A 239 -6.52 23.35 13.66
N ILE A 240 -5.86 23.68 12.56
CA ILE A 240 -6.49 24.20 11.33
C ILE A 240 -7.38 23.10 10.71
N PHE A 241 -6.85 21.87 10.61
CA PHE A 241 -7.57 20.78 9.95
C PHE A 241 -8.79 20.32 10.76
N GLU A 242 -8.61 20.22 12.09
CA GLU A 242 -9.69 19.83 13.03
C GLU A 242 -10.76 20.92 13.14
N ALA A 243 -10.37 22.19 13.21
CA ALA A 243 -11.31 23.30 13.19
C ALA A 243 -12.16 23.29 11.92
N ARG A 244 -11.52 23.10 10.76
CA ARG A 244 -12.26 23.03 9.50
C ARG A 244 -13.20 21.82 9.42
N ALA A 245 -12.78 20.66 9.91
CA ALA A 245 -13.64 19.48 9.99
C ALA A 245 -14.87 19.75 10.89
N LEU A 246 -14.68 20.42 12.03
CA LEU A 246 -15.73 20.80 12.96
C LEU A 246 -16.72 21.79 12.33
N GLU A 247 -16.24 22.82 11.63
CA GLU A 247 -17.08 23.79 10.89
C GLU A 247 -17.98 23.08 9.86
N LEU A 248 -17.45 22.10 9.15
CA LEU A 248 -18.19 21.29 8.19
C LEU A 248 -19.10 20.23 8.86
N GLY A 249 -18.97 20.05 10.19
CA GLY A 249 -19.72 19.07 10.98
C GLY A 249 -19.37 17.62 10.61
N VAL A 250 -18.12 17.34 10.25
CA VAL A 250 -17.61 16.01 9.90
C VAL A 250 -16.35 15.68 10.71
N GLY A 251 -15.97 14.40 10.71
CA GLY A 251 -14.68 14.00 11.28
C GLY A 251 -13.52 14.24 10.30
N VAL A 252 -12.29 14.35 10.85
CA VAL A 252 -11.05 14.55 10.08
C VAL A 252 -10.84 13.50 8.97
N ASN A 253 -11.22 12.26 9.20
CA ASN A 253 -11.13 11.19 8.20
C ASN A 253 -12.04 11.46 6.99
N THR A 254 -13.22 12.04 7.24
CA THR A 254 -14.15 12.40 6.16
C THR A 254 -13.63 13.61 5.39
N LEU A 255 -13.06 14.60 6.07
CA LEU A 255 -12.44 15.76 5.42
C LEU A 255 -11.25 15.32 4.55
N SER A 256 -10.42 14.39 5.05
CA SER A 256 -9.32 13.81 4.26
C SER A 256 -9.82 13.05 3.01
N ALA A 257 -10.92 12.29 3.15
CA ALA A 257 -11.54 11.61 2.02
C ALA A 257 -12.17 12.60 1.02
N ALA A 258 -12.77 13.70 1.50
CA ALA A 258 -13.30 14.77 0.66
C ALA A 258 -12.21 15.45 -0.17
N LEU A 259 -11.00 15.63 0.40
CA LEU A 259 -9.83 16.11 -0.35
C LEU A 259 -9.46 15.15 -1.50
N ALA A 260 -9.44 13.84 -1.24
CA ALA A 260 -9.15 12.85 -2.29
C ALA A 260 -10.23 12.86 -3.40
N VAL A 261 -11.51 13.01 -3.04
CA VAL A 261 -12.61 13.14 -4.02
C VAL A 261 -12.48 14.42 -4.83
N ARG A 262 -12.13 15.53 -4.20
CA ARG A 262 -11.96 16.81 -4.89
C ARG A 262 -10.77 16.79 -5.86
N LEU A 263 -9.65 16.22 -5.45
CA LEU A 263 -8.50 16.00 -6.31
C LEU A 263 -8.87 15.14 -7.53
N ALA A 264 -9.59 14.04 -7.33
CA ALA A 264 -10.05 13.19 -8.41
C ALA A 264 -10.92 13.96 -9.42
N HIS A 265 -11.85 14.78 -8.93
CA HIS A 265 -12.70 15.61 -9.80
C HIS A 265 -11.88 16.61 -10.61
N ARG A 266 -10.93 17.33 -9.98
CA ARG A 266 -10.04 18.27 -10.68
C ARG A 266 -9.12 17.59 -11.68
N MET A 267 -8.75 16.34 -11.46
CA MET A 267 -8.01 15.51 -12.40
C MET A 267 -8.90 14.90 -13.50
N ALA A 268 -10.21 15.17 -13.51
CA ALA A 268 -11.22 14.54 -14.38
C ALA A 268 -11.23 13.00 -14.25
N ARG A 269 -10.93 12.49 -13.04
CA ARG A 269 -10.89 11.08 -12.73
C ARG A 269 -12.25 10.62 -12.18
N VAL A 270 -13.24 10.61 -13.08
CA VAL A 270 -14.64 10.28 -12.80
C VAL A 270 -15.16 9.21 -13.77
N ASP A 271 -16.19 8.49 -13.37
CA ASP A 271 -16.90 7.55 -14.25
C ASP A 271 -17.79 8.29 -15.28
N ALA A 272 -18.43 7.52 -16.18
CA ALA A 272 -19.33 8.09 -17.19
C ALA A 272 -20.53 8.87 -16.59
N SER A 273 -20.83 8.66 -15.31
CA SER A 273 -21.87 9.38 -14.57
C SER A 273 -21.32 10.56 -13.77
N GLY A 274 -20.05 10.92 -13.94
CA GLY A 274 -19.40 12.01 -13.20
C GLY A 274 -19.01 11.67 -11.76
N ARG A 275 -19.08 10.38 -11.34
CA ARG A 275 -18.78 9.96 -9.98
C ARG A 275 -17.34 9.51 -9.81
N VAL A 276 -16.77 9.78 -8.65
CA VAL A 276 -15.45 9.30 -8.23
C VAL A 276 -15.58 7.91 -7.61
N LYS A 277 -14.77 6.95 -8.09
CA LYS A 277 -14.63 5.63 -7.46
C LYS A 277 -13.51 5.69 -6.43
N LEU A 278 -13.88 5.92 -5.17
CA LEU A 278 -12.95 5.99 -4.03
C LEU A 278 -12.76 4.61 -3.41
N VAL A 279 -11.51 4.16 -3.29
CA VAL A 279 -11.13 2.88 -2.68
C VAL A 279 -10.40 3.16 -1.37
N LEU A 280 -10.98 2.69 -0.26
CA LEU A 280 -10.43 2.85 1.09
C LEU A 280 -9.97 1.49 1.62
N PRO A 281 -8.68 1.26 1.79
CA PRO A 281 -8.20 0.15 2.61
C PRO A 281 -8.54 0.38 4.08
N VAL A 282 -9.01 -0.67 4.72
CA VAL A 282 -9.40 -0.67 6.14
C VAL A 282 -8.57 -1.73 6.85
N SER A 283 -7.84 -1.34 7.87
CA SER A 283 -7.05 -2.28 8.65
C SER A 283 -7.95 -3.20 9.47
N ASP A 284 -7.62 -4.49 9.43
CA ASP A 284 -8.23 -5.57 10.23
C ASP A 284 -7.21 -6.15 11.24
N ARG A 285 -6.10 -5.44 11.45
CA ARG A 285 -4.98 -5.88 12.27
C ARG A 285 -5.34 -5.89 13.73
N GLN A 286 -4.90 -6.94 14.41
CA GLN A 286 -5.01 -7.12 15.87
C GLN A 286 -3.62 -7.06 16.51
N PRO A 287 -3.52 -6.78 17.82
CA PRO A 287 -2.25 -6.91 18.53
C PRO A 287 -1.66 -8.32 18.38
N GLY A 288 -0.38 -8.41 18.02
CA GLY A 288 0.31 -9.70 17.80
C GLY A 288 -0.01 -10.37 16.45
N ASP A 289 -0.67 -9.68 15.52
CA ASP A 289 -0.99 -10.20 14.19
C ASP A 289 0.26 -10.33 13.32
N ASP A 290 0.54 -11.53 12.83
CA ASP A 290 1.69 -11.86 11.99
C ASP A 290 1.41 -11.78 10.48
N ARG A 291 0.18 -11.47 10.07
CA ARG A 291 -0.14 -11.26 8.65
C ARG A 291 0.66 -10.09 8.09
N GLY A 292 1.18 -10.21 6.89
CA GLY A 292 1.79 -9.09 6.18
C GLY A 292 0.76 -8.03 5.84
N ASN A 293 -0.34 -8.47 5.28
CA ASN A 293 -1.45 -7.64 4.85
C ASN A 293 -2.73 -8.02 5.60
N ALA A 294 -3.05 -7.25 6.63
CA ALA A 294 -4.28 -7.37 7.42
C ALA A 294 -5.27 -6.27 7.00
N LEU A 295 -5.65 -6.28 5.72
CA LEU A 295 -6.44 -5.25 5.09
C LEU A 295 -7.70 -5.82 4.44
N ARG A 296 -8.76 -5.01 4.47
CA ARG A 296 -9.96 -5.14 3.64
C ARG A 296 -10.15 -3.85 2.86
N ALA A 297 -10.97 -3.86 1.82
CA ALA A 297 -11.23 -2.66 1.05
C ALA A 297 -12.73 -2.30 1.04
N VAL A 298 -13.00 -1.01 1.11
CA VAL A 298 -14.32 -0.43 0.88
C VAL A 298 -14.26 0.42 -0.38
N THR A 299 -15.19 0.18 -1.30
CA THR A 299 -15.35 1.00 -2.50
C THR A 299 -16.59 1.88 -2.38
N LEU A 300 -16.44 3.16 -2.67
CA LEU A 300 -17.51 4.14 -2.70
C LEU A 300 -17.60 4.78 -4.09
N LEU A 301 -18.81 5.00 -4.57
CA LEU A 301 -19.06 5.87 -5.73
C LEU A 301 -19.61 7.19 -5.19
N VAL A 302 -18.85 8.26 -5.35
CA VAL A 302 -19.09 9.57 -4.73
C VAL A 302 -19.33 10.62 -5.82
N GLU A 303 -20.39 11.39 -5.69
CA GLU A 303 -20.64 12.58 -6.50
C GLU A 303 -19.82 13.76 -5.94
N PRO A 304 -18.85 14.29 -6.68
CA PRO A 304 -17.92 15.29 -6.15
C PRO A 304 -18.59 16.59 -5.69
N GLU A 305 -19.52 17.11 -6.48
CA GLU A 305 -20.21 18.38 -6.16
C GLU A 305 -21.13 18.24 -4.93
N THR A 306 -21.86 17.12 -4.85
CA THR A 306 -22.69 16.81 -3.68
C THR A 306 -21.82 16.64 -2.42
N CYS A 307 -20.64 16.00 -2.56
CA CYS A 307 -19.70 15.85 -1.47
C CYS A 307 -19.15 17.20 -0.99
N LEU A 308 -18.86 18.12 -1.92
CA LEU A 308 -18.37 19.46 -1.59
C LEU A 308 -19.44 20.31 -0.89
N ALA A 309 -20.67 20.29 -1.40
CA ALA A 309 -21.79 21.02 -0.83
C ALA A 309 -22.21 20.48 0.55
N ASN A 310 -22.13 19.16 0.75
CA ASN A 310 -22.51 18.52 2.00
C ASN A 310 -21.63 17.31 2.34
N PRO A 311 -20.46 17.53 2.93
CA PRO A 311 -19.52 16.44 3.29
C PRO A 311 -20.11 15.41 4.30
N ARG A 312 -21.18 15.75 5.01
CA ARG A 312 -21.89 14.80 5.91
C ARG A 312 -22.50 13.63 5.15
N LEU A 313 -22.81 13.80 3.86
CA LEU A 313 -23.29 12.71 3.01
C LEU A 313 -22.18 11.67 2.80
N LEU A 314 -20.96 12.11 2.49
CA LEU A 314 -19.80 11.23 2.40
C LEU A 314 -19.57 10.49 3.72
N GLN A 315 -19.66 11.19 4.86
CA GLN A 315 -19.51 10.56 6.18
C GLN A 315 -20.53 9.44 6.41
N ARG A 316 -21.79 9.67 6.02
CA ARG A 316 -22.86 8.65 6.13
C ARG A 316 -22.57 7.45 5.21
N GLN A 317 -22.15 7.69 3.97
CA GLN A 317 -21.79 6.63 3.02
C GLN A 317 -20.62 5.79 3.54
N VAL A 318 -19.55 6.42 4.03
CA VAL A 318 -18.40 5.72 4.62
C VAL A 318 -18.83 4.88 5.81
N ARG A 319 -19.59 5.44 6.75
CA ARG A 319 -20.09 4.71 7.93
C ARG A 319 -20.99 3.52 7.56
N SER A 320 -21.87 3.70 6.59
CA SER A 320 -22.74 2.61 6.10
C SER A 320 -21.92 1.46 5.52
N ARG A 321 -20.95 1.77 4.64
CA ARG A 321 -20.09 0.77 4.04
C ARG A 321 -19.16 0.07 5.02
N LEU A 322 -18.62 0.80 6.00
CA LEU A 322 -17.84 0.19 7.09
C LEU A 322 -18.70 -0.74 7.96
N THR A 323 -19.97 -0.38 8.22
CA THR A 323 -20.89 -1.24 8.96
C THR A 323 -21.23 -2.50 8.17
N GLU A 324 -21.44 -2.36 6.86
CA GLU A 324 -21.69 -3.48 5.95
C GLU A 324 -20.47 -4.41 5.89
N LEU A 325 -19.25 -3.85 5.77
CA LEU A 325 -17.99 -4.61 5.81
C LEU A 325 -17.85 -5.43 7.10
N ARG A 326 -18.23 -4.85 8.25
CA ARG A 326 -18.18 -5.55 9.54
C ARG A 326 -19.19 -6.68 9.64
N ARG A 327 -20.39 -6.52 9.05
CA ARG A 327 -21.49 -7.50 9.12
C ARG A 327 -21.32 -8.65 8.11
N HIS A 328 -20.93 -8.33 6.90
CA HIS A 328 -20.96 -9.26 5.77
C HIS A 328 -19.57 -9.63 5.25
N GLY A 329 -18.51 -8.96 5.73
CA GLY A 329 -17.16 -9.09 5.20
C GLY A 329 -16.98 -8.33 3.88
N ASP A 330 -15.81 -8.48 3.29
CA ASP A 330 -15.46 -7.94 1.97
C ASP A 330 -16.07 -8.82 0.87
N GLU A 331 -16.50 -8.22 -0.21
CA GLU A 331 -17.04 -8.94 -1.38
C GLU A 331 -16.07 -9.97 -1.97
N LEU A 332 -14.76 -9.71 -1.87
CA LEU A 332 -13.73 -10.61 -2.40
C LEU A 332 -13.33 -11.71 -1.41
N SER A 333 -13.57 -11.50 -0.11
CA SER A 333 -13.18 -12.47 0.94
C SER A 333 -13.63 -13.93 0.66
N PRO A 334 -14.85 -14.19 0.15
CA PRO A 334 -15.26 -15.55 -0.17
C PRO A 334 -14.46 -16.20 -1.30
N LEU A 335 -13.78 -15.41 -2.15
CA LEU A 335 -13.01 -15.90 -3.30
C LEU A 335 -11.52 -16.09 -2.98
N LEU A 336 -11.04 -15.57 -1.86
CA LEU A 336 -9.64 -15.63 -1.47
C LEU A 336 -9.06 -17.06 -1.45
N PRO A 337 -9.81 -18.12 -1.02
CA PRO A 337 -9.29 -19.49 -1.06
C PRO A 337 -8.94 -19.99 -2.47
N LEU A 338 -9.36 -19.31 -3.54
CA LEU A 338 -8.98 -19.65 -4.91
C LEU A 338 -7.58 -19.15 -5.29
N LEU A 339 -7.02 -18.18 -4.58
CA LEU A 339 -5.75 -17.53 -4.95
C LEU A 339 -4.58 -18.51 -5.16
N PRO A 340 -4.37 -19.55 -4.34
CA PRO A 340 -3.30 -20.51 -4.57
C PRO A 340 -3.43 -21.28 -5.89
N TYR A 341 -4.64 -21.37 -6.42
CA TYR A 341 -4.95 -22.12 -7.65
C TYR A 341 -4.93 -21.25 -8.92
N VAL A 342 -4.74 -19.93 -8.76
CA VAL A 342 -4.73 -19.00 -9.90
C VAL A 342 -3.36 -19.03 -10.56
N PRO A 343 -3.23 -19.47 -11.83
CA PRO A 343 -1.97 -19.45 -12.54
C PRO A 343 -1.55 -18.01 -12.88
N LEU A 344 -0.24 -17.76 -13.00
CA LEU A 344 0.32 -16.42 -13.22
C LEU A 344 -0.25 -15.71 -14.45
N TRP A 345 -0.53 -16.43 -15.54
CA TRP A 345 -1.13 -15.82 -16.74
C TRP A 345 -2.54 -15.27 -16.48
N LEU A 346 -3.33 -16.02 -15.69
CA LEU A 346 -4.69 -15.59 -15.31
C LEU A 346 -4.62 -14.45 -14.29
N ALA A 347 -3.73 -14.54 -13.30
CA ALA A 347 -3.48 -13.45 -12.36
C ALA A 347 -3.11 -12.15 -13.09
N ARG A 348 -2.19 -12.23 -14.07
CA ARG A 348 -1.80 -11.09 -14.91
C ARG A 348 -2.97 -10.49 -15.68
N HIS A 349 -3.87 -11.32 -16.18
CA HIS A 349 -5.06 -10.86 -16.88
C HIS A 349 -6.04 -10.17 -15.92
N LEU A 350 -6.31 -10.78 -14.76
CA LEU A 350 -7.21 -10.21 -13.75
C LEU A 350 -6.68 -8.89 -13.17
N GLU A 351 -5.40 -8.80 -12.88
CA GLU A 351 -4.75 -7.57 -12.39
C GLU A 351 -4.86 -6.43 -13.41
N ARG A 352 -4.60 -6.71 -14.69
CA ARG A 352 -4.77 -5.72 -15.76
C ARG A 352 -6.21 -5.22 -15.89
N MET A 353 -7.18 -6.12 -15.74
CA MET A 353 -8.60 -5.75 -15.76
C MET A 353 -8.98 -4.92 -14.53
N ALA A 354 -8.53 -5.32 -13.34
CA ALA A 354 -8.83 -4.64 -12.09
C ALA A 354 -8.26 -3.22 -12.07
N LEU A 355 -7.01 -3.05 -12.50
CA LEU A 355 -6.32 -1.76 -12.56
C LEU A 355 -6.92 -0.84 -13.61
N GLY A 356 -7.35 -1.37 -14.77
CA GLY A 356 -7.95 -0.59 -15.86
C GLY A 356 -9.44 -0.26 -15.68
N SER A 357 -10.12 -0.79 -14.65
CA SER A 357 -11.56 -0.63 -14.51
C SER A 357 -11.96 0.60 -13.69
N GLY A 358 -12.47 1.63 -14.38
CA GLY A 358 -13.23 2.72 -13.74
C GLY A 358 -12.40 3.73 -12.96
N LEU A 359 -11.14 3.96 -13.34
CA LEU A 359 -10.27 5.03 -12.81
C LEU A 359 -10.30 5.13 -11.26
N PRO A 360 -9.97 4.07 -10.52
CA PRO A 360 -10.07 4.11 -9.06
C PRO A 360 -9.12 5.15 -8.46
N VAL A 361 -9.55 5.74 -7.36
CA VAL A 361 -8.76 6.64 -6.51
C VAL A 361 -8.42 5.89 -5.24
N GLY A 362 -7.14 5.61 -5.03
CA GLY A 362 -6.67 5.01 -3.79
C GLY A 362 -6.60 6.08 -2.69
N PHE A 363 -7.25 5.84 -1.57
CA PHE A 363 -7.18 6.71 -0.40
C PHE A 363 -6.81 5.90 0.84
N SER A 364 -5.58 6.05 1.31
CA SER A 364 -5.07 5.36 2.50
C SER A 364 -4.99 6.30 3.69
N LEU A 365 -5.59 5.89 4.80
CA LEU A 365 -5.57 6.62 6.06
C LEU A 365 -4.86 5.76 7.11
N LEU A 366 -3.64 6.12 7.49
CA LEU A 366 -2.88 5.41 8.52
C LEU A 366 -3.29 5.80 9.95
N GLY A 367 -4.09 6.88 10.09
CA GLY A 367 -4.53 7.38 11.40
C GLY A 367 -3.45 8.15 12.14
N ALA A 368 -3.55 8.17 13.47
CA ALA A 368 -2.52 8.75 14.33
C ALA A 368 -1.35 7.76 14.48
N LEU A 369 -0.17 8.20 14.12
CA LEU A 369 1.05 7.40 14.26
C LEU A 369 1.63 7.54 15.67
N PRO A 370 2.29 6.48 16.18
CA PRO A 370 3.04 6.55 17.43
C PRO A 370 4.12 7.62 17.39
N SER A 371 4.36 8.28 18.53
CA SER A 371 5.37 9.34 18.65
C SER A 371 6.79 8.86 18.34
N GLU A 372 7.08 7.59 18.54
CA GLU A 372 8.34 6.95 18.19
C GLU A 372 8.73 7.13 16.72
N LEU A 373 7.74 7.28 15.83
CA LEU A 373 8.01 7.51 14.41
C LEU A 373 8.37 8.96 14.10
N GLU A 374 8.11 9.90 15.00
CA GLU A 374 8.43 11.32 14.77
C GLU A 374 9.94 11.52 14.70
N SER A 375 10.67 10.81 15.53
CA SER A 375 12.10 11.01 15.71
C SER A 375 12.83 9.73 16.12
N PRO A 376 13.16 8.84 15.18
CA PRO A 376 13.89 7.61 15.53
C PRO A 376 15.33 7.86 16.00
N PHE A 377 15.94 9.04 15.68
CA PHE A 377 17.33 9.42 16.00
C PHE A 377 17.48 10.86 16.48
N GLY A 378 16.43 11.53 16.85
CA GLY A 378 16.40 12.93 17.16
C GLY A 378 15.24 13.64 16.45
N GLU A 379 15.19 14.94 16.48
CA GLU A 379 14.10 15.70 15.88
C GLU A 379 14.13 15.57 14.35
N ALA A 380 13.11 14.94 13.77
CA ALA A 380 12.93 14.89 12.33
C ALA A 380 12.27 16.18 11.85
N SER A 381 12.85 16.84 10.86
CA SER A 381 12.25 18.02 10.26
C SER A 381 11.01 17.69 9.43
N PHE A 382 10.94 16.48 8.88
CA PHE A 382 9.87 16.05 8.01
C PHE A 382 9.81 14.52 7.91
N LEU A 383 8.62 13.95 8.05
CA LEU A 383 8.35 12.54 7.76
C LEU A 383 7.51 12.44 6.49
N HIS A 384 7.98 11.68 5.53
CA HIS A 384 7.28 11.40 4.28
C HIS A 384 7.03 9.90 4.12
N ILE A 385 5.78 9.52 3.87
CA ILE A 385 5.38 8.15 3.56
C ILE A 385 4.71 8.18 2.19
N SER A 386 5.11 7.28 1.30
CA SER A 386 4.56 7.22 -0.05
C SER A 386 4.47 5.78 -0.57
N PHE A 387 3.98 5.63 -1.79
CA PHE A 387 4.11 4.41 -2.58
C PHE A 387 5.13 4.63 -3.68
N LEU A 388 5.95 3.63 -3.90
CA LEU A 388 6.95 3.58 -4.93
C LEU A 388 6.74 2.31 -5.74
N GLU A 389 6.49 2.43 -7.03
CA GLU A 389 6.30 1.29 -7.92
C GLU A 389 6.85 1.64 -9.30
N ARG A 390 7.51 0.68 -9.92
CA ARG A 390 8.10 0.85 -11.25
C ARG A 390 7.02 0.83 -12.33
N TYR A 391 6.59 1.99 -12.76
CA TYR A 391 5.69 2.14 -13.91
C TYR A 391 6.47 2.61 -15.13
N THR A 392 6.07 2.16 -16.31
CA THR A 392 6.42 2.80 -17.57
C THR A 392 5.33 3.80 -17.96
N THR A 393 5.66 4.81 -18.77
CA THR A 393 4.67 5.75 -19.32
C THR A 393 3.53 5.01 -20.02
N ALA A 394 3.85 4.00 -20.84
CA ALA A 394 2.85 3.22 -21.56
C ALA A 394 1.91 2.42 -20.64
N GLU A 395 2.36 2.01 -19.46
CA GLU A 395 1.51 1.38 -18.46
C GLU A 395 0.58 2.39 -17.81
N LEU A 396 1.09 3.54 -17.39
CA LEU A 396 0.30 4.62 -16.81
C LEU A 396 -0.77 5.12 -17.78
N ASP A 397 -0.42 5.27 -19.06
CA ASP A 397 -1.37 5.68 -20.09
C ASP A 397 -2.47 4.63 -20.30
N ARG A 398 -2.12 3.34 -20.34
CA ARG A 398 -3.11 2.24 -20.41
C ARG A 398 -4.04 2.18 -19.21
N LEU A 399 -3.55 2.53 -18.01
CA LEU A 399 -4.35 2.61 -16.79
C LEU A 399 -5.25 3.86 -16.74
N GLY A 400 -5.14 4.76 -17.71
CA GLY A 400 -5.82 6.07 -17.68
C GLY A 400 -5.29 6.96 -16.55
N GLY A 401 -4.03 6.76 -16.18
CA GLY A 401 -3.37 7.49 -15.09
C GLY A 401 -3.53 6.85 -13.72
N LEU A 402 -3.11 7.58 -12.70
CA LEU A 402 -3.09 7.17 -11.29
C LEU A 402 -3.48 8.35 -10.39
N LEU A 403 -4.22 8.10 -9.34
CA LEU A 403 -4.35 9.01 -8.20
C LEU A 403 -4.38 8.19 -6.91
N PHE A 404 -3.45 8.50 -6.04
CA PHE A 404 -3.34 7.92 -4.71
C PHE A 404 -3.11 9.03 -3.68
N VAL A 405 -3.89 9.04 -2.62
CA VAL A 405 -3.77 9.98 -1.51
C VAL A 405 -3.54 9.19 -0.22
N LEU A 406 -2.43 9.46 0.43
CA LEU A 406 -2.11 8.90 1.74
C LEU A 406 -2.20 10.01 2.78
N CYS A 407 -2.78 9.70 3.94
CA CYS A 407 -2.90 10.64 5.06
C CYS A 407 -2.52 9.96 6.38
N PHE A 408 -1.80 10.68 7.23
CA PHE A 408 -1.53 10.29 8.61
C PHE A 408 -1.38 11.52 9.52
N ARG A 409 -1.45 11.29 10.82
CA ARG A 409 -1.26 12.32 11.84
C ARG A 409 -0.07 11.95 12.73
N ILE A 410 0.83 12.89 12.99
CA ILE A 410 1.92 12.76 13.97
C ILE A 410 2.31 14.16 14.47
N GLY A 411 2.71 14.27 15.73
CA GLY A 411 3.25 15.51 16.30
C GLY A 411 2.34 16.74 16.13
N GLY A 412 1.03 16.60 16.26
CA GLY A 412 0.09 17.73 16.10
C GLY A 412 -0.07 18.21 14.65
N ARG A 413 0.34 17.44 13.67
CA ARG A 413 0.26 17.75 12.23
C ARG A 413 -0.39 16.62 11.45
N PHE A 414 -1.15 16.97 10.42
CA PHE A 414 -1.61 16.05 9.39
C PHE A 414 -0.66 16.12 8.19
N PHE A 415 -0.21 14.97 7.77
CA PHE A 415 0.65 14.79 6.61
C PHE A 415 -0.15 14.11 5.50
N PHE A 416 -0.01 14.64 4.30
CA PHE A 416 -0.58 14.04 3.12
C PHE A 416 0.48 13.84 2.06
N THR A 417 0.37 12.76 1.32
CA THR A 417 1.10 12.53 0.08
C THR A 417 0.08 12.32 -1.03
N VAL A 418 0.05 13.22 -1.99
CA VAL A 418 -0.77 13.12 -3.19
C VAL A 418 0.13 12.65 -4.32
N SER A 419 -0.07 11.44 -4.82
CA SER A 419 0.60 10.93 -6.02
C SER A 419 -0.41 10.88 -7.17
N GLY A 420 -0.10 11.56 -8.27
CA GLY A 420 -1.04 11.71 -9.36
C GLY A 420 -0.35 11.73 -10.72
N TYR A 421 -0.91 10.99 -11.68
CA TYR A 421 -0.52 11.02 -13.08
C TYR A 421 -1.79 11.03 -13.95
N ALA A 422 -1.82 11.86 -14.97
CA ALA A 422 -2.88 11.87 -15.95
C ALA A 422 -2.26 12.02 -17.36
N PRO A 423 -2.51 11.07 -18.28
CA PRO A 423 -1.92 11.09 -19.62
C PRO A 423 -2.08 12.44 -20.31
N GLY A 424 -0.97 13.01 -20.80
CA GLY A 424 -0.94 14.29 -21.52
C GLY A 424 -1.33 15.54 -20.71
N ARG A 425 -1.59 15.43 -19.39
CA ARG A 425 -2.04 16.55 -18.56
C ARG A 425 -1.25 16.71 -17.25
N ILE A 426 -0.89 15.61 -16.62
CA ILE A 426 -0.16 15.60 -15.34
C ILE A 426 0.93 14.54 -15.47
N THR A 427 2.11 14.95 -15.82
CA THR A 427 3.29 14.09 -16.02
C THR A 427 4.46 14.50 -15.14
N VAL A 428 4.40 15.72 -14.57
CA VAL A 428 5.42 16.29 -13.69
C VAL A 428 4.78 16.97 -12.48
N ARG A 429 5.56 17.13 -11.42
CA ARG A 429 5.11 17.73 -10.16
C ARG A 429 4.54 19.15 -10.32
N SER A 430 5.13 19.95 -11.21
CA SER A 430 4.66 21.32 -11.46
C SER A 430 3.25 21.42 -12.02
N GLU A 431 2.76 20.35 -12.67
CA GLU A 431 1.38 20.25 -13.17
C GLU A 431 0.41 19.74 -12.10
N LEU A 432 0.88 18.90 -11.16
CA LEU A 432 0.07 18.38 -10.07
C LEU A 432 -0.12 19.42 -8.95
N THR A 433 0.91 20.20 -8.64
CA THR A 433 0.93 21.13 -7.51
C THR A 433 -0.24 22.14 -7.53
N PRO A 434 -0.55 22.84 -8.64
CA PRO A 434 -1.69 23.76 -8.68
C PRO A 434 -3.02 23.07 -8.38
N LEU A 435 -3.24 21.85 -8.88
CA LEU A 435 -4.47 21.10 -8.64
C LEU A 435 -4.64 20.73 -7.17
N VAL A 436 -3.54 20.44 -6.48
CA VAL A 436 -3.53 20.19 -5.03
C VAL A 436 -3.88 21.46 -4.25
N GLN A 437 -3.27 22.59 -4.63
CA GLN A 437 -3.56 23.89 -4.02
C GLN A 437 -5.02 24.29 -4.18
N ASP A 438 -5.53 24.18 -5.39
CA ASP A 438 -6.92 24.47 -5.70
C ASP A 438 -7.90 23.56 -4.93
N ALA A 439 -7.60 22.25 -4.81
CA ALA A 439 -8.43 21.33 -4.05
C ALA A 439 -8.47 21.67 -2.55
N LEU A 440 -7.36 22.18 -2.00
CA LEU A 440 -7.30 22.68 -0.64
C LEU A 440 -8.15 23.95 -0.46
N VAL A 441 -8.04 24.90 -1.40
CA VAL A 441 -8.82 26.14 -1.39
C VAL A 441 -10.32 25.86 -1.45
N ASP A 442 -10.76 24.91 -2.29
CA ASP A 442 -12.16 24.50 -2.38
C ASP A 442 -12.71 23.97 -1.05
N LEU A 443 -11.86 23.37 -0.24
CA LEU A 443 -12.23 22.89 1.11
C LEU A 443 -11.99 23.93 2.21
N GLY A 444 -11.56 25.14 1.86
CA GLY A 444 -11.22 26.19 2.84
C GLY A 444 -9.98 25.86 3.67
N LEU A 445 -9.03 25.10 3.11
CA LEU A 445 -7.80 24.69 3.77
C LEU A 445 -6.60 25.43 3.20
N ARG A 446 -5.57 25.61 4.04
CA ARG A 446 -4.22 26.06 3.64
C ARG A 446 -3.22 25.04 4.14
N ALA A 447 -2.24 24.71 3.31
CA ALA A 447 -1.18 23.77 3.65
C ALA A 447 0.18 24.32 3.30
N THR A 448 1.20 23.86 4.00
CA THR A 448 2.60 24.03 3.58
C THR A 448 2.92 22.89 2.60
N LEU A 449 3.33 23.26 1.39
CA LEU A 449 3.82 22.29 0.39
C LEU A 449 5.33 22.16 0.56
N SER A 450 5.83 20.94 0.62
CA SER A 450 7.25 20.61 0.85
C SER A 450 7.94 20.13 -0.41
#